data_de19ea81334af6257708f5fd7da5adaa
#
_entry.id   de19ea81334af6257708f5fd7da5adaa
#
_cell.length_a   1.000
_cell.length_b   1.000
_cell.length_c   1.000
_cell.angle_alpha   90.00
_cell.angle_beta   90.00
_cell.angle_gamma   90.00
#
_symmetry.space_group_name_H-M   'P 1'
#
loop_
_entity.id
_entity.type
_entity.pdbx_description
1 polymer ?
#
loop_
_entity_poly.entity_id
_entity_poly.type
_entity_poly.pdbx_seq_one_letter_code
_entity_poly.pdbx_strand_id
1 'polypeptide(L)'
;MLGSIYLALAASLAVSHALPGAPATHKTCSDPFARVKPERGAVVVDNSASPYPGSFSTVQAGVNALNTTTTTPQSLFVFPGTYVEQVYIPRLKSNLTVQGYTCNSKGYEHNTATITYNLALINTTSDDKTATLRQWNPNTKVYNMNIVNTFGHIPKNGQNLAVSAETTGQGYYGCQLIGYQDTLLAETGKMTIVVLPFTEYILILSSSRLPALRQEPDRWCCRLHFWTDSPGLV
;
A
#
# COMPACT_ATOMS: atom_id res chain seq x y z
N MET A 1 53.06 -27.06 -60.71
CA MET A 1 51.98 -26.10 -60.57
C MET A 1 51.07 -26.63 -59.48
N LEU A 2 51.25 -26.14 -58.23
CA LEU A 2 50.43 -26.52 -57.08
C LEU A 2 49.40 -25.39 -56.83
N GLY A 3 48.13 -25.71 -57.05
CA GLY A 3 47.04 -24.81 -56.76
C GLY A 3 46.58 -24.96 -55.31
N SER A 4 46.76 -23.91 -54.49
CA SER A 4 46.24 -23.83 -53.14
C SER A 4 44.74 -23.55 -53.15
N ILE A 5 43.97 -24.42 -52.57
CA ILE A 5 42.54 -24.24 -52.31
C ILE A 5 42.41 -23.62 -50.93
N TYR A 6 41.93 -22.37 -50.87
CA TYR A 6 41.52 -21.73 -49.61
C TYR A 6 40.11 -22.13 -49.30
N LEU A 7 39.94 -22.87 -48.20
CA LEU A 7 38.64 -23.20 -47.65
C LEU A 7 38.23 -22.04 -46.71
N ALA A 8 37.26 -21.21 -47.12
CA ALA A 8 36.68 -20.17 -46.27
C ALA A 8 35.69 -20.80 -45.30
N LEU A 9 36.00 -20.83 -44.02
CA LEU A 9 35.09 -21.23 -42.94
C LEU A 9 34.16 -20.04 -42.61
N ALA A 10 32.92 -20.08 -43.03
CA ALA A 10 31.90 -19.11 -42.62
C ALA A 10 31.40 -19.49 -41.22
N ALA A 11 31.84 -18.75 -40.20
CA ALA A 11 31.27 -18.86 -38.84
C ALA A 11 29.92 -18.14 -38.81
N SER A 12 28.83 -18.90 -38.79
CA SER A 12 27.51 -18.35 -38.52
C SER A 12 27.35 -18.01 -37.03
N LEU A 13 27.36 -16.73 -36.69
CA LEU A 13 26.96 -16.22 -35.37
C LEU A 13 25.47 -16.46 -35.17
N ALA A 14 25.11 -17.50 -34.44
CA ALA A 14 23.76 -17.68 -33.94
C ALA A 14 23.46 -16.63 -32.90
N VAL A 15 22.73 -15.59 -33.26
CA VAL A 15 22.15 -14.64 -32.28
C VAL A 15 21.05 -15.39 -31.56
N SER A 16 21.31 -15.87 -30.37
CA SER A 16 20.29 -16.40 -29.48
C SER A 16 19.41 -15.24 -29.02
N HIS A 17 18.26 -15.10 -29.64
CA HIS A 17 17.19 -14.26 -29.08
C HIS A 17 16.70 -14.95 -27.82
N ALA A 18 17.09 -14.44 -26.64
CA ALA A 18 16.46 -14.83 -25.41
C ALA A 18 14.96 -14.51 -25.52
N LEU A 19 14.13 -15.54 -25.47
CA LEU A 19 12.69 -15.38 -25.36
C LEU A 19 12.43 -14.53 -24.10
N PRO A 20 11.50 -13.57 -24.13
CA PRO A 20 11.11 -12.84 -22.91
C PRO A 20 10.76 -13.88 -21.86
N GLY A 21 11.44 -13.79 -20.70
CA GLY A 21 11.25 -14.71 -19.59
C GLY A 21 9.76 -14.81 -19.26
N ALA A 22 9.29 -16.02 -18.96
CA ALA A 22 7.91 -16.20 -18.49
C ALA A 22 7.68 -15.27 -17.29
N PRO A 23 6.51 -14.61 -17.21
CA PRO A 23 6.19 -13.74 -16.09
C PRO A 23 6.37 -14.52 -14.79
N ALA A 24 6.88 -13.84 -13.74
CA ALA A 24 7.07 -14.48 -12.45
C ALA A 24 5.77 -15.16 -12.03
N THR A 25 5.84 -16.44 -11.72
CA THR A 25 4.70 -17.16 -11.16
C THR A 25 4.57 -16.75 -9.70
N HIS A 26 3.78 -15.71 -9.42
CA HIS A 26 3.37 -15.42 -8.06
C HIS A 26 2.70 -16.67 -7.48
N LYS A 27 2.98 -16.94 -6.20
CA LYS A 27 2.45 -18.13 -5.50
C LYS A 27 0.95 -18.27 -5.78
N THR A 28 0.53 -19.40 -6.31
CA THR A 28 -0.90 -19.71 -6.48
C THR A 28 -1.49 -20.10 -5.13
N CYS A 29 -2.59 -19.48 -4.76
CA CYS A 29 -3.33 -19.78 -3.54
C CYS A 29 -4.65 -20.43 -3.94
N SER A 30 -5.02 -21.53 -3.25
CA SER A 30 -6.26 -22.27 -3.47
C SER A 30 -7.41 -21.84 -2.56
N ASP A 31 -7.16 -20.91 -1.64
CA ASP A 31 -8.18 -20.39 -0.73
C ASP A 31 -9.26 -19.60 -1.51
N PRO A 32 -10.56 -19.84 -1.26
CA PRO A 32 -11.64 -19.10 -1.94
C PRO A 32 -11.64 -17.59 -1.64
N PHE A 33 -10.99 -17.20 -0.56
CA PHE A 33 -10.81 -15.80 -0.17
C PHE A 33 -9.49 -15.18 -0.70
N ALA A 34 -8.73 -15.91 -1.53
CA ALA A 34 -7.51 -15.38 -2.12
C ALA A 34 -7.82 -14.21 -3.08
N ARG A 35 -6.93 -13.22 -3.07
CA ARG A 35 -6.91 -12.07 -3.98
C ARG A 35 -5.53 -11.98 -4.60
N VAL A 36 -5.33 -12.77 -5.66
CA VAL A 36 -4.01 -13.01 -6.27
C VAL A 36 -3.91 -12.50 -7.70
N LYS A 37 -4.97 -11.92 -8.22
CA LYS A 37 -5.02 -11.39 -9.60
C LYS A 37 -5.67 -10.02 -9.61
N PRO A 38 -5.13 -9.08 -10.42
CA PRO A 38 -5.78 -7.79 -10.63
C PRO A 38 -7.13 -7.95 -11.32
N GLU A 39 -8.08 -7.10 -10.97
CA GLU A 39 -9.32 -6.94 -11.73
C GLU A 39 -9.03 -6.38 -13.12
N ARG A 40 -9.96 -6.65 -14.06
CA ARG A 40 -9.83 -6.12 -15.42
C ARG A 40 -9.83 -4.59 -15.41
N GLY A 41 -8.78 -3.99 -15.97
CA GLY A 41 -8.62 -2.55 -16.06
C GLY A 41 -8.01 -1.92 -14.80
N ALA A 42 -7.59 -2.71 -13.81
CA ALA A 42 -6.84 -2.22 -12.67
C ALA A 42 -5.47 -1.68 -13.10
N VAL A 43 -5.04 -0.60 -12.49
CA VAL A 43 -3.63 -0.20 -12.50
C VAL A 43 -2.87 -1.20 -11.64
N VAL A 44 -1.76 -1.73 -12.15
CA VAL A 44 -1.00 -2.80 -11.51
C VAL A 44 0.36 -2.29 -11.04
N VAL A 45 0.73 -2.66 -9.82
CA VAL A 45 2.04 -2.36 -9.23
C VAL A 45 2.74 -3.67 -8.89
N ASP A 46 3.99 -3.81 -9.36
CA ASP A 46 4.80 -4.99 -9.15
C ASP A 46 6.28 -4.62 -9.21
N ASN A 47 7.00 -4.76 -8.10
CA ASN A 47 8.44 -4.49 -8.00
C ASN A 47 9.29 -5.75 -8.01
N SER A 48 8.72 -6.90 -8.41
CA SER A 48 9.45 -8.15 -8.52
C SER A 48 10.47 -8.14 -9.67
N ALA A 49 11.39 -9.10 -9.66
CA ALA A 49 12.39 -9.26 -10.72
C ALA A 49 11.78 -9.63 -12.11
N SER A 50 10.56 -10.18 -12.10
CA SER A 50 9.79 -10.50 -13.32
C SER A 50 8.38 -9.91 -13.19
N PRO A 51 8.23 -8.60 -13.39
CA PRO A 51 7.00 -7.90 -13.05
C PRO A 51 5.84 -8.27 -13.97
N TYR A 52 4.63 -8.09 -13.47
CA TYR A 52 3.40 -8.24 -14.25
C TYR A 52 3.45 -7.30 -15.47
N PRO A 53 3.07 -7.77 -16.67
CA PRO A 53 3.13 -6.94 -17.89
C PRO A 53 2.36 -5.62 -17.75
N GLY A 54 3.02 -4.50 -18.01
CA GLY A 54 2.44 -3.16 -17.92
C GLY A 54 2.29 -2.62 -16.50
N SER A 55 2.86 -3.29 -15.50
CA SER A 55 2.86 -2.80 -14.11
C SER A 55 3.86 -1.67 -13.87
N PHE A 56 3.62 -0.92 -12.79
CA PHE A 56 4.53 0.08 -12.26
C PHE A 56 5.39 -0.52 -11.15
N SER A 57 6.64 -0.09 -11.03
CA SER A 57 7.56 -0.59 -10.00
C SER A 57 7.36 0.03 -8.61
N THR A 58 6.60 1.13 -8.51
CA THR A 58 6.29 1.83 -7.25
C THR A 58 4.79 2.07 -7.14
N VAL A 59 4.30 2.12 -5.90
CA VAL A 59 2.88 2.39 -5.64
C VAL A 59 2.53 3.81 -6.05
N GLN A 60 3.43 4.79 -5.81
CA GLN A 60 3.20 6.17 -6.21
C GLN A 60 3.11 6.31 -7.74
N ALA A 61 3.93 5.59 -8.51
CA ALA A 61 3.82 5.59 -9.96
C ALA A 61 2.48 5.01 -10.44
N GLY A 62 2.00 3.94 -9.80
CA GLY A 62 0.66 3.41 -10.03
C GLY A 62 -0.45 4.41 -9.71
N VAL A 63 -0.35 5.11 -8.58
CA VAL A 63 -1.29 6.19 -8.21
C VAL A 63 -1.27 7.31 -9.24
N ASN A 64 -0.10 7.71 -9.73
CA ASN A 64 0.03 8.77 -10.73
C ASN A 64 -0.56 8.39 -12.10
N ALA A 65 -0.74 7.11 -12.37
CA ALA A 65 -1.37 6.59 -13.59
C ALA A 65 -2.91 6.57 -13.51
N LEU A 66 -3.50 6.82 -12.34
CA LEU A 66 -4.95 6.90 -12.20
C LEU A 66 -5.50 8.12 -12.97
N ASN A 67 -6.68 7.94 -13.57
CA ASN A 67 -7.33 9.02 -14.30
C ASN A 67 -8.03 9.98 -13.32
N THR A 68 -7.59 11.21 -13.26
CA THR A 68 -8.11 12.24 -12.34
C THR A 68 -9.43 12.85 -12.79
N THR A 69 -9.87 12.60 -14.03
CA THR A 69 -11.06 13.23 -14.63
C THR A 69 -12.26 12.31 -14.73
N THR A 70 -12.06 11.00 -14.74
CA THR A 70 -13.14 10.01 -14.79
C THR A 70 -13.92 9.93 -13.49
N THR A 71 -15.23 9.69 -13.61
CA THR A 71 -16.12 9.34 -12.47
C THR A 71 -16.30 7.82 -12.34
N THR A 72 -15.84 7.04 -13.33
CA THR A 72 -15.88 5.58 -13.27
C THR A 72 -14.95 5.08 -12.17
N PRO A 73 -15.41 4.17 -11.29
CA PRO A 73 -14.57 3.59 -10.25
C PRO A 73 -13.26 3.03 -10.80
N GLN A 74 -12.18 3.26 -10.10
CA GLN A 74 -10.84 2.80 -10.46
C GLN A 74 -10.31 1.82 -9.43
N SER A 75 -9.39 0.96 -9.85
CA SER A 75 -8.71 0.03 -8.96
C SER A 75 -7.20 0.04 -9.18
N LEU A 76 -6.47 -0.12 -8.07
CA LEU A 76 -5.03 -0.30 -8.00
C LEU A 76 -4.76 -1.66 -7.35
N PHE A 77 -4.02 -2.53 -8.02
CA PHE A 77 -3.62 -3.82 -7.48
C PHE A 77 -2.12 -3.85 -7.21
N VAL A 78 -1.74 -4.25 -6.00
CA VAL A 78 -0.34 -4.25 -5.55
C VAL A 78 0.11 -5.68 -5.30
N PHE A 79 1.08 -6.14 -6.09
CA PHE A 79 1.70 -7.46 -5.96
C PHE A 79 2.62 -7.54 -4.73
N PRO A 80 3.01 -8.77 -4.32
CA PRO A 80 3.91 -8.98 -3.19
C PRO A 80 5.20 -8.19 -3.32
N GLY A 81 5.60 -7.52 -2.26
CA GLY A 81 6.83 -6.76 -2.21
C GLY A 81 6.86 -5.73 -1.09
N THR A 82 8.04 -5.19 -0.83
CA THR A 82 8.23 -4.04 0.05
C THR A 82 8.52 -2.82 -0.80
N TYR A 83 7.63 -1.83 -0.71
CA TYR A 83 7.69 -0.56 -1.42
C TYR A 83 8.12 0.51 -0.44
N VAL A 84 9.39 0.94 -0.54
CA VAL A 84 9.99 1.92 0.37
C VAL A 84 9.73 3.32 -0.19
N GLU A 85 8.58 3.87 0.14
CA GLU A 85 8.11 5.16 -0.38
C GLU A 85 7.00 5.76 0.50
N GLN A 86 6.88 7.09 0.49
CA GLN A 86 5.68 7.77 0.96
C GLN A 86 4.69 7.86 -0.20
N VAL A 87 3.47 7.40 0.01
CA VAL A 87 2.43 7.40 -1.03
C VAL A 87 1.42 8.50 -0.74
N TYR A 88 1.18 9.37 -1.72
CA TYR A 88 0.14 10.38 -1.70
C TYR A 88 -0.94 10.06 -2.75
N ILE A 89 -2.15 9.79 -2.29
CA ILE A 89 -3.33 9.60 -3.14
C ILE A 89 -4.12 10.92 -3.19
N PRO A 90 -4.08 11.65 -4.30
CA PRO A 90 -4.77 12.94 -4.44
C PRO A 90 -6.28 12.74 -4.57
N ARG A 91 -7.03 13.82 -4.52
CA ARG A 91 -8.47 13.80 -4.80
C ARG A 91 -8.73 13.42 -6.25
N LEU A 92 -9.46 12.33 -6.46
CA LEU A 92 -10.00 11.88 -7.73
C LEU A 92 -11.48 12.23 -7.82
N LYS A 93 -12.04 12.23 -9.02
CA LYS A 93 -13.50 12.32 -9.22
C LYS A 93 -14.21 10.97 -9.05
N SER A 94 -13.45 9.87 -9.02
CA SER A 94 -13.95 8.51 -8.91
C SER A 94 -13.72 7.93 -7.51
N ASN A 95 -14.51 6.90 -7.18
CA ASN A 95 -14.15 5.97 -6.11
C ASN A 95 -12.87 5.21 -6.46
N LEU A 96 -12.09 4.85 -5.46
CA LEU A 96 -10.86 4.09 -5.63
C LEU A 96 -10.88 2.83 -4.75
N THR A 97 -10.46 1.71 -5.32
CA THR A 97 -10.13 0.49 -4.58
C THR A 97 -8.64 0.21 -4.70
N VAL A 98 -7.96 0.05 -3.58
CA VAL A 98 -6.57 -0.42 -3.51
C VAL A 98 -6.59 -1.82 -2.93
N GLN A 99 -6.11 -2.81 -3.68
CA GLN A 99 -6.08 -4.22 -3.26
C GLN A 99 -4.65 -4.73 -3.23
N GLY A 100 -4.16 -5.13 -2.07
CA GLY A 100 -2.93 -5.87 -1.92
C GLY A 100 -3.11 -7.35 -2.25
N TYR A 101 -2.10 -7.96 -2.84
CA TYR A 101 -2.07 -9.41 -3.03
C TYR A 101 -2.14 -10.14 -1.70
N THR A 102 -3.03 -11.13 -1.59
CA THR A 102 -3.15 -11.98 -0.40
C THR A 102 -3.67 -13.37 -0.74
N CYS A 103 -3.20 -14.38 -0.01
CA CYS A 103 -3.73 -15.74 -0.10
C CYS A 103 -5.02 -15.93 0.69
N ASN A 104 -5.33 -15.05 1.64
CA ASN A 104 -6.58 -15.04 2.38
C ASN A 104 -6.95 -13.61 2.78
N SER A 105 -8.06 -13.10 2.25
CA SER A 105 -8.50 -11.72 2.46
C SER A 105 -9.30 -11.49 3.75
N LYS A 106 -9.51 -12.52 4.56
CA LYS A 106 -10.27 -12.40 5.81
C LYS A 106 -9.52 -11.66 6.92
N GLY A 107 -8.20 -11.50 6.81
CA GLY A 107 -7.37 -10.84 7.80
C GLY A 107 -6.10 -10.27 7.17
N TYR A 108 -5.20 -9.78 7.98
CA TYR A 108 -3.94 -9.18 7.56
C TYR A 108 -2.75 -10.16 7.59
N GLU A 109 -2.89 -11.34 8.18
CA GLU A 109 -1.78 -12.29 8.42
C GLU A 109 -1.16 -12.81 7.12
N HIS A 110 -1.93 -12.78 6.04
CA HIS A 110 -1.49 -13.22 4.72
C HIS A 110 -1.16 -12.07 3.77
N ASN A 111 -1.11 -10.85 4.29
CA ASN A 111 -0.70 -9.69 3.49
C ASN A 111 0.77 -9.80 3.11
N THR A 112 1.06 -9.57 1.84
CA THR A 112 2.41 -9.64 1.28
C THR A 112 2.85 -8.38 0.56
N ALA A 113 1.92 -7.44 0.38
CA ALA A 113 2.19 -6.12 -0.17
C ALA A 113 2.38 -5.12 0.98
N THR A 114 3.57 -4.55 1.12
CA THR A 114 3.95 -3.63 2.20
C THR A 114 4.42 -2.30 1.64
N ILE A 115 3.79 -1.21 2.06
CA ILE A 115 4.32 0.15 1.86
C ILE A 115 5.01 0.55 3.16
N THR A 116 6.24 1.02 3.10
CA THR A 116 6.99 1.45 4.27
C THR A 116 7.72 2.76 4.04
N TYR A 117 7.73 3.61 5.06
CA TYR A 117 8.48 4.85 5.05
C TYR A 117 9.02 5.16 6.46
N ASN A 118 9.94 6.11 6.55
CA ASN A 118 10.56 6.50 7.80
C ASN A 118 10.52 8.02 7.93
N LEU A 119 9.48 8.55 8.62
CA LEU A 119 9.33 9.99 8.81
C LEU A 119 8.55 10.31 10.08
N ALA A 120 8.99 11.31 10.83
CA ALA A 120 8.29 11.85 11.98
C ALA A 120 8.14 13.37 11.91
N LEU A 121 7.30 13.94 12.78
CA LEU A 121 6.94 15.36 12.77
C LEU A 121 8.16 16.28 12.90
N ILE A 122 9.19 15.87 13.63
CA ILE A 122 10.44 16.63 13.76
C ILE A 122 11.10 16.94 12.40
N ASN A 123 10.83 16.10 11.37
CA ASN A 123 11.41 16.22 10.04
C ASN A 123 10.46 16.84 9.01
N THR A 124 9.26 17.25 9.42
CA THR A 124 8.23 17.80 8.53
C THR A 124 7.38 18.86 9.21
N THR A 125 6.35 19.38 8.54
CA THR A 125 5.59 20.57 8.99
C THR A 125 4.14 20.26 9.41
N SER A 126 3.68 19.01 9.28
CA SER A 126 2.33 18.60 9.68
C SER A 126 2.24 17.09 9.87
N ASP A 127 1.27 16.66 10.67
CA ASP A 127 1.02 15.24 10.93
C ASP A 127 0.72 14.47 9.64
N ASP A 128 -0.13 15.00 8.76
CA ASP A 128 -0.39 14.40 7.44
C ASP A 128 0.90 14.05 6.69
N LYS A 129 1.89 14.95 6.71
CA LYS A 129 3.15 14.74 6.00
C LYS A 129 4.05 13.68 6.62
N THR A 130 3.77 13.23 7.85
CA THR A 130 4.51 12.11 8.45
C THR A 130 4.03 10.75 7.95
N ALA A 131 2.79 10.69 7.44
CA ALA A 131 2.15 9.43 7.10
C ALA A 131 2.84 8.71 5.94
N THR A 132 3.00 7.40 6.07
CA THR A 132 3.44 6.52 4.97
C THR A 132 2.43 6.53 3.82
N LEU A 133 1.13 6.45 4.13
CA LEU A 133 0.04 6.63 3.17
C LEU A 133 -0.76 7.89 3.50
N ARG A 134 -0.70 8.89 2.64
CA ARG A 134 -1.45 10.14 2.71
C ARG A 134 -2.66 10.03 1.78
N GLN A 135 -3.85 9.84 2.36
CA GLN A 135 -5.06 9.49 1.62
C GLN A 135 -6.03 10.67 1.58
N TRP A 136 -6.10 11.34 0.42
CA TRP A 136 -6.93 12.53 0.22
C TRP A 136 -8.15 12.29 -0.68
N ASN A 137 -8.28 11.09 -1.29
CA ASN A 137 -9.42 10.77 -2.12
C ASN A 137 -10.63 10.31 -1.27
N PRO A 138 -11.81 10.92 -1.41
CA PRO A 138 -13.02 10.41 -0.77
C PRO A 138 -13.42 9.03 -1.35
N ASN A 139 -14.22 8.28 -0.59
CA ASN A 139 -14.75 6.97 -1.01
C ASN A 139 -13.66 6.00 -1.52
N THR A 140 -12.53 5.94 -0.81
CA THR A 140 -11.44 5.00 -1.09
C THR A 140 -11.50 3.80 -0.15
N LYS A 141 -11.34 2.62 -0.69
CA LYS A 141 -11.24 1.37 0.06
C LYS A 141 -9.87 0.74 -0.15
N VAL A 142 -9.18 0.44 0.93
CA VAL A 142 -7.87 -0.23 0.94
C VAL A 142 -8.04 -1.62 1.56
N TYR A 143 -7.60 -2.64 0.85
CA TYR A 143 -7.71 -4.04 1.27
C TYR A 143 -6.35 -4.71 1.33
N ASN A 144 -6.10 -5.45 2.40
CA ASN A 144 -4.99 -6.38 2.56
C ASN A 144 -3.61 -5.79 2.25
N MET A 145 -3.36 -4.60 2.77
CA MET A 145 -2.06 -3.92 2.68
C MET A 145 -1.41 -3.83 4.07
N ASN A 146 -0.10 -3.96 4.12
CA ASN A 146 0.67 -3.52 5.27
C ASN A 146 1.18 -2.09 5.00
N ILE A 147 0.90 -1.19 5.92
CA ILE A 147 1.31 0.22 5.82
C ILE A 147 2.09 0.56 7.08
N VAL A 148 3.38 0.82 6.93
CA VAL A 148 4.33 0.84 8.03
C VAL A 148 5.13 2.15 8.05
N ASN A 149 5.06 2.89 9.15
CA ASN A 149 6.03 3.93 9.43
C ASN A 149 7.09 3.36 10.39
N THR A 150 8.33 3.28 9.92
CA THR A 150 9.43 2.64 10.65
C THR A 150 10.24 3.59 11.52
N PHE A 151 9.79 4.84 11.71
CA PHE A 151 10.54 5.81 12.52
C PHE A 151 10.68 5.36 13.98
N GLY A 152 9.67 4.66 14.52
CA GLY A 152 9.67 4.14 15.87
C GLY A 152 9.50 5.23 16.95
N HIS A 153 9.87 4.88 18.19
CA HIS A 153 9.77 5.76 19.34
C HIS A 153 11.09 6.44 19.63
N ILE A 154 11.16 7.73 19.30
CA ILE A 154 12.26 8.61 19.74
C ILE A 154 11.62 9.78 20.47
N PRO A 155 11.92 9.98 21.79
CA PRO A 155 11.33 11.04 22.58
C PRO A 155 11.46 12.41 21.91
N LYS A 156 10.38 13.21 21.94
CA LYS A 156 10.28 14.57 21.38
C LYS A 156 10.29 14.67 19.86
N ASN A 157 10.29 13.56 19.11
CA ASN A 157 10.27 13.59 17.65
C ASN A 157 8.86 13.71 17.06
N GLY A 158 7.84 13.63 17.91
CA GLY A 158 6.45 13.82 17.53
C GLY A 158 5.85 12.61 16.76
N GLN A 159 4.77 12.86 16.09
CA GLN A 159 3.95 11.88 15.41
C GLN A 159 4.68 11.20 14.24
N ASN A 160 4.33 9.94 13.98
CA ASN A 160 4.86 9.14 12.85
C ASN A 160 3.78 8.16 12.35
N LEU A 161 2.89 8.70 11.53
CA LEU A 161 1.70 8.04 11.08
C LEU A 161 1.99 6.93 10.06
N ALA A 162 1.28 5.81 10.17
CA ALA A 162 1.15 4.88 9.05
C ALA A 162 0.19 5.48 8.00
N VAL A 163 -0.94 6.01 8.44
CA VAL A 163 -1.98 6.53 7.55
C VAL A 163 -2.49 7.89 8.02
N SER A 164 -2.62 8.83 7.08
CA SER A 164 -3.39 10.05 7.21
C SER A 164 -4.63 9.97 6.33
N ALA A 165 -5.81 9.94 6.93
CA ALA A 165 -7.11 9.82 6.27
C ALA A 165 -7.83 11.18 6.30
N GLU A 166 -7.69 11.95 5.22
CA GLU A 166 -8.02 13.38 5.16
C GLU A 166 -9.47 13.67 4.75
N THR A 167 -10.23 12.64 4.33
CA THR A 167 -11.57 12.84 3.79
C THR A 167 -12.54 11.73 4.18
N THR A 168 -13.82 11.95 3.88
CA THR A 168 -14.89 11.01 4.20
C THR A 168 -14.92 9.77 3.30
N GLY A 169 -15.56 8.70 3.76
CA GLY A 169 -15.82 7.48 3.00
C GLY A 169 -14.60 6.60 2.80
N GLN A 170 -13.56 6.75 3.61
CA GLN A 170 -12.37 5.92 3.55
C GLN A 170 -12.54 4.66 4.39
N GLY A 171 -12.04 3.53 3.88
CA GLY A 171 -12.11 2.24 4.56
C GLY A 171 -10.83 1.43 4.41
N TYR A 172 -10.44 0.74 5.51
CA TYR A 172 -9.25 -0.12 5.56
C TYR A 172 -9.69 -1.49 6.05
N TYR A 173 -9.52 -2.52 5.22
CA TYR A 173 -10.08 -3.87 5.43
C TYR A 173 -8.97 -4.92 5.37
N GLY A 174 -8.80 -5.67 6.44
CA GLY A 174 -7.71 -6.65 6.55
C GLY A 174 -6.34 -6.02 6.35
N CYS A 175 -6.17 -4.74 6.71
CA CYS A 175 -4.90 -4.03 6.63
C CYS A 175 -4.14 -4.12 7.95
N GLN A 176 -2.80 -4.10 7.87
CA GLN A 176 -1.94 -3.91 9.02
C GLN A 176 -1.39 -2.47 8.97
N LEU A 177 -1.70 -1.68 9.99
CA LEU A 177 -1.23 -0.31 10.12
C LEU A 177 -0.24 -0.26 11.28
N ILE A 178 1.01 0.11 11.00
CA ILE A 178 2.09 0.15 11.98
C ILE A 178 2.71 1.54 11.98
N GLY A 179 2.68 2.18 13.13
CA GLY A 179 3.34 3.42 13.48
C GLY A 179 3.53 3.45 14.98
N TYR A 180 4.24 4.42 15.53
CA TYR A 180 4.41 4.47 16.97
C TYR A 180 3.47 5.49 17.64
N GLN A 181 3.48 6.72 17.16
CA GLN A 181 2.63 7.78 17.71
C GLN A 181 1.66 8.26 16.63
N ASP A 182 0.37 8.25 17.00
CA ASP A 182 -0.73 8.65 16.12
C ASP A 182 -0.76 7.82 14.82
N THR A 183 -0.67 6.51 14.96
CA THR A 183 -0.55 5.57 13.82
C THR A 183 -1.57 5.82 12.72
N LEU A 184 -2.78 6.27 13.07
CA LEU A 184 -3.84 6.61 12.13
C LEU A 184 -4.49 7.94 12.50
N LEU A 185 -4.37 8.91 11.63
CA LEU A 185 -5.06 10.19 11.69
C LEU A 185 -6.34 10.12 10.85
N ALA A 186 -7.49 10.42 11.45
CA ALA A 186 -8.77 10.61 10.77
C ALA A 186 -9.18 12.09 10.88
N GLU A 187 -8.84 12.88 9.88
CA GLU A 187 -9.02 14.34 9.97
C GLU A 187 -10.46 14.76 9.78
N THR A 188 -11.14 14.25 8.75
CA THR A 188 -12.53 14.65 8.48
C THR A 188 -13.41 13.49 8.02
N GLY A 189 -14.67 13.51 8.44
CA GLY A 189 -15.73 12.66 7.90
C GLY A 189 -15.83 11.27 8.53
N LYS A 190 -16.34 10.32 7.76
CA LYS A 190 -16.55 8.93 8.19
C LYS A 190 -15.46 8.03 7.65
N MET A 191 -14.85 7.26 8.53
CA MET A 191 -13.88 6.24 8.18
C MET A 191 -14.32 4.88 8.74
N THR A 192 -14.01 3.81 8.04
CA THR A 192 -14.26 2.43 8.47
C THR A 192 -12.95 1.67 8.52
N ILE A 193 -12.67 1.02 9.64
CA ILE A 193 -11.54 0.10 9.79
C ILE A 193 -12.09 -1.25 10.18
N VAL A 194 -11.71 -2.27 9.41
CA VAL A 194 -12.06 -3.67 9.69
C VAL A 194 -10.76 -4.45 9.82
N VAL A 195 -10.46 -4.86 11.04
CA VAL A 195 -9.34 -5.74 11.37
C VAL A 195 -9.92 -7.10 11.70
N LEU A 196 -9.64 -8.10 10.89
CA LEU A 196 -9.95 -9.51 11.17
C LEU A 196 -8.64 -10.26 11.41
N PRO A 197 -8.48 -11.16 12.37
CA PRO A 197 -9.31 -12.32 12.60
C PRO A 197 -9.74 -12.46 14.09
N PHE A 198 -10.87 -13.08 14.33
CA PHE A 198 -11.42 -13.61 15.59
C PHE A 198 -12.33 -12.74 16.46
N THR A 199 -12.42 -11.45 16.29
CA THR A 199 -13.54 -10.69 16.86
C THR A 199 -13.89 -9.56 15.89
N GLU A 200 -15.14 -9.49 15.52
CA GLU A 200 -15.68 -8.44 14.63
C GLU A 200 -15.51 -7.07 15.29
N TYR A 201 -14.40 -6.40 15.05
CA TYR A 201 -14.29 -4.99 15.34
C TYR A 201 -14.49 -4.19 14.05
N ILE A 202 -15.72 -3.82 13.79
CA ILE A 202 -16.02 -2.75 12.83
C ILE A 202 -15.97 -1.46 13.62
N LEU A 203 -14.89 -0.72 13.49
CA LEU A 203 -14.81 0.61 14.05
C LEU A 203 -15.28 1.61 12.99
N ILE A 204 -16.48 2.13 13.15
CA ILE A 204 -16.97 3.25 12.35
C ILE A 204 -16.64 4.53 13.10
N LEU A 205 -15.61 5.22 12.65
CA LEU A 205 -15.25 6.52 13.17
C LEU A 205 -16.06 7.59 12.41
N SER A 206 -16.87 8.31 13.13
CA SER A 206 -17.63 9.45 12.60
C SER A 206 -17.26 10.68 13.41
N SER A 207 -16.54 11.64 12.81
CA SER A 207 -16.29 12.88 13.53
C SER A 207 -16.13 14.11 12.66
N SER A 208 -16.40 15.24 13.29
CA SER A 208 -15.93 16.57 12.89
C SER A 208 -14.50 16.87 13.39
N ARG A 209 -13.94 16.06 14.25
CA ARG A 209 -12.52 15.96 14.68
C ARG A 209 -12.41 14.70 15.54
N LEU A 210 -11.71 13.68 15.07
CA LEU A 210 -11.34 12.55 15.91
C LEU A 210 -9.91 12.73 16.41
N PRO A 211 -9.65 12.42 17.69
CA PRO A 211 -8.30 12.34 18.17
C PRO A 211 -7.54 11.23 17.46
N ALA A 212 -6.25 11.44 17.31
CA ALA A 212 -5.35 10.46 16.74
C ALA A 212 -5.36 9.14 17.53
N LEU A 213 -5.22 8.03 16.82
CA LEU A 213 -5.18 6.71 17.44
C LEU A 213 -3.75 6.40 17.87
N ARG A 214 -3.56 6.16 19.17
CA ARG A 214 -2.26 5.86 19.78
C ARG A 214 -2.08 4.36 19.96
N GLN A 215 -0.88 3.85 19.65
CA GLN A 215 -0.50 2.46 19.89
C GLN A 215 0.24 2.33 21.23
N GLU A 216 -0.11 1.33 22.04
CA GLU A 216 0.63 0.95 23.23
C GLU A 216 1.84 0.08 22.87
N PRO A 217 3.00 0.23 23.60
CA PRO A 217 4.27 -0.32 23.17
C PRO A 217 4.41 -1.85 23.17
N ASP A 218 3.53 -2.59 23.84
CA ASP A 218 3.77 -4.02 24.15
C ASP A 218 2.82 -5.04 23.51
N ARG A 219 1.97 -4.64 22.59
CA ARG A 219 1.08 -5.57 21.89
C ARG A 219 0.96 -5.26 20.42
N TRP A 220 1.46 -6.15 19.61
CA TRP A 220 1.28 -6.25 18.16
C TRP A 220 -0.20 -6.51 17.81
N CYS A 221 -1.04 -5.52 17.95
CA CYS A 221 -2.40 -5.53 17.42
C CYS A 221 -2.98 -4.12 17.56
N CYS A 222 -3.74 -3.68 16.56
CA CYS A 222 -4.39 -2.38 16.51
C CYS A 222 -5.20 -2.10 17.79
N ARG A 223 -4.57 -1.57 18.84
CA ARG A 223 -5.26 -0.99 19.97
C ARG A 223 -5.45 0.48 19.68
N LEU A 224 -6.69 0.82 19.41
CA LEU A 224 -7.11 2.18 19.14
C LEU A 224 -7.19 2.94 20.48
N HIS A 225 -6.27 3.86 20.75
CA HIS A 225 -6.37 4.79 21.86
C HIS A 225 -6.91 6.12 21.35
N PHE A 226 -8.05 6.52 21.90
CA PHE A 226 -8.60 7.85 21.70
C PHE A 226 -7.94 8.82 22.69
N TRP A 227 -7.24 9.81 22.17
CA TRP A 227 -6.80 10.93 22.97
C TRP A 227 -7.89 12.01 22.91
N THR A 228 -8.62 12.20 23.98
CA THR A 228 -9.48 13.36 24.13
C THR A 228 -8.64 14.45 24.79
N ASP A 229 -8.31 15.49 24.04
CA ASP A 229 -7.93 16.76 24.66
C ASP A 229 -9.16 17.32 25.38
N SER A 230 -9.35 16.91 26.62
CA SER A 230 -10.18 17.64 27.55
C SER A 230 -9.26 18.62 28.25
N PRO A 231 -9.37 19.94 28.02
CA PRO A 231 -8.72 20.91 28.87
C PRO A 231 -9.42 20.89 30.23
N GLY A 232 -8.72 20.44 31.26
CA GLY A 232 -8.94 20.84 32.63
C GLY A 232 -10.20 20.34 33.31
N LEU A 233 -10.02 19.34 34.17
CA LEU A 233 -10.71 19.36 35.48
C LEU A 233 -9.62 19.28 36.54
N VAL A 234 -9.53 20.35 37.27
CA VAL A 234 -8.78 20.55 38.52
C VAL A 234 -9.27 19.56 39.58
#